data_9b2c49d5c3a41d64b00bcf617f2668be
#
_entry.id   9b2c49d5c3a41d64b00bcf617f2668be
#
_cell.length_a   1.000
_cell.length_b   1.000
_cell.length_c   1.000
_cell.angle_alpha   90.00
_cell.angle_beta   90.00
_cell.angle_gamma   90.00
#
_symmetry.space_group_name_H-M   'P 1'
#
loop_
_entity.id
_entity.type
_entity.pdbx_description
1 polymer ?
#
loop_
_entity_poly.entity_id
_entity_poly.type
_entity_poly.pdbx_seq_one_letter_code
_entity_poly.pdbx_strand_id
1 'polypeptide(L)'
;ERGNEAAQAVLAEVFEPVDRAWRGIGTIPASGWRLARGYRAFDAEQRFPVAEIHATESPLCRAGDVLKGALKPNQCPAFGRECTPRTPLGATMVSGEGACAAYFNAGRLACASSSP
;
A
#
# COMPACT_ATOMS: atom_id res chain seq x y z
N GLU A 1 6.49 8.91 26.63
CA GLU A 1 5.52 7.85 26.95
C GLU A 1 6.10 6.52 26.47
N ARG A 2 6.16 5.51 27.35
CA ARG A 2 6.81 4.22 27.04
C ARG A 2 5.91 3.23 26.30
N GLY A 3 4.65 3.58 26.07
CA GLY A 3 3.66 2.71 25.45
C GLY A 3 3.29 1.51 26.34
N ASN A 4 2.73 0.47 25.74
CA ASN A 4 2.38 -0.77 26.45
C ASN A 4 3.59 -1.72 26.46
N GLU A 5 4.26 -1.85 27.61
CA GLU A 5 5.47 -2.66 27.77
C GLU A 5 5.22 -4.15 27.51
N ALA A 6 4.05 -4.69 27.91
CA ALA A 6 3.70 -6.07 27.65
C ALA A 6 3.54 -6.35 26.15
N ALA A 7 2.90 -5.44 25.41
CA ALA A 7 2.77 -5.57 23.96
C ALA A 7 4.13 -5.47 23.25
N GLN A 8 5.01 -4.59 23.71
CA GLN A 8 6.37 -4.46 23.17
C GLN A 8 7.20 -5.73 23.40
N ALA A 9 7.09 -6.35 24.57
CA ALA A 9 7.77 -7.60 24.86
C ALA A 9 7.31 -8.74 23.94
N VAL A 10 5.99 -8.88 23.73
CA VAL A 10 5.43 -9.88 22.81
C VAL A 10 5.86 -9.61 21.36
N LEU A 11 5.86 -8.35 20.92
CA LEU A 11 6.35 -8.00 19.59
C LEU A 11 7.81 -8.36 19.39
N ALA A 12 8.67 -8.09 20.36
CA ALA A 12 10.09 -8.42 20.32
C ALA A 12 10.37 -9.93 20.36
N GLU A 13 9.49 -10.70 21.00
CA GLU A 13 9.58 -12.15 21.04
C GLU A 13 9.16 -12.79 19.71
N VAL A 14 8.03 -12.33 19.16
CA VAL A 14 7.36 -12.98 18.02
C VAL A 14 7.92 -12.52 16.68
N PHE A 15 8.38 -11.27 16.59
CA PHE A 15 8.77 -10.65 15.31
C PHE A 15 10.20 -10.13 15.35
N GLU A 16 10.82 -10.12 14.17
CA GLU A 16 12.10 -9.46 13.93
C GLU A 16 11.97 -8.46 12.76
N PRO A 17 12.61 -7.28 12.82
CA PRO A 17 12.58 -6.31 11.75
C PRO A 17 13.40 -6.81 10.57
N VAL A 18 12.88 -6.58 9.35
CA VAL A 18 13.52 -6.93 8.10
C VAL A 18 13.35 -5.84 7.05
N ASP A 19 14.20 -5.86 6.05
CA ASP A 19 14.02 -5.06 4.85
C ASP A 19 12.76 -5.55 4.13
N ARG A 20 11.87 -4.61 3.78
CA ARG A 20 10.61 -4.96 3.11
C ARG A 20 10.46 -4.17 1.81
N ALA A 21 10.06 -4.88 0.75
CA ALA A 21 9.66 -4.25 -0.50
C ALA A 21 8.22 -3.72 -0.36
N TRP A 22 8.07 -2.41 -0.54
CA TRP A 22 6.78 -1.73 -0.52
C TRP A 22 6.35 -1.42 -1.94
N ARG A 23 5.18 -1.87 -2.31
CA ARG A 23 4.66 -1.72 -3.66
C ARG A 23 4.64 -0.26 -4.10
N GLY A 24 5.25 0.04 -5.26
CA GLY A 24 5.36 1.39 -5.82
C GLY A 24 6.39 2.30 -5.14
N ILE A 25 7.05 1.85 -4.06
CA ILE A 25 8.04 2.64 -3.30
C ILE A 25 9.45 2.04 -3.44
N GLY A 26 9.54 0.71 -3.44
CA GLY A 26 10.79 -0.04 -3.41
C GLY A 26 11.09 -0.62 -2.04
N THR A 27 12.31 -1.13 -1.86
CA THR A 27 12.75 -1.74 -0.60
C THR A 27 13.21 -0.66 0.37
N ILE A 28 12.67 -0.70 1.58
CA ILE A 28 13.05 0.17 2.69
C ILE A 28 13.72 -0.70 3.76
N PRO A 29 14.93 -0.37 4.21
CA PRO A 29 15.63 -1.11 5.25
C PRO A 29 14.86 -1.13 6.57
N ALA A 30 14.84 -2.29 7.25
CA ALA A 30 14.23 -2.51 8.56
C ALA A 30 12.79 -1.97 8.70
N SER A 31 12.01 -1.96 7.61
CA SER A 31 10.67 -1.36 7.55
C SER A 31 9.53 -2.37 7.62
N GLY A 32 9.84 -3.64 7.69
CA GLY A 32 8.86 -4.72 7.79
C GLY A 32 9.14 -5.62 8.98
N TRP A 33 8.18 -6.49 9.23
CA TRP A 33 8.27 -7.52 10.26
C TRP A 33 8.22 -8.89 9.61
N ARG A 34 9.01 -9.82 10.10
CA ARG A 34 8.82 -11.25 9.83
C ARG A 34 8.75 -12.00 11.16
N LEU A 35 8.19 -13.20 11.14
CA LEU A 35 8.15 -14.05 12.31
C LEU A 35 9.56 -14.48 12.71
N ALA A 36 9.89 -14.33 13.99
CA ALA A 36 11.12 -14.82 14.57
C ALA A 36 11.24 -16.34 14.39
N ARG A 37 12.46 -16.87 14.48
CA ARG A 37 12.77 -18.27 14.17
C ARG A 37 11.86 -19.28 14.90
N GLY A 38 11.50 -19.01 16.16
CA GLY A 38 10.61 -19.87 16.95
C GLY A 38 9.18 -19.97 16.45
N TYR A 39 8.75 -19.01 15.65
CA TYR A 39 7.37 -18.87 15.15
C TYR A 39 7.22 -19.13 13.65
N ARG A 40 8.30 -19.52 12.96
CA ARG A 40 8.29 -19.73 11.49
C ARG A 40 7.29 -20.77 11.00
N ALA A 41 6.92 -21.74 11.83
CA ALA A 41 5.90 -22.73 11.48
C ALA A 41 4.51 -22.10 11.21
N PHE A 42 4.28 -20.88 11.70
CA PHE A 42 3.05 -20.12 11.51
C PHE A 42 3.13 -19.14 10.33
N ASP A 43 4.29 -19.06 9.66
CA ASP A 43 4.53 -18.13 8.56
C ASP A 43 3.81 -18.59 7.28
N ALA A 44 2.80 -17.82 6.87
CA ALA A 44 2.03 -18.10 5.67
C ALA A 44 2.89 -18.00 4.40
N GLU A 45 3.90 -17.12 4.35
CA GLU A 45 4.80 -16.99 3.20
C GLU A 45 5.66 -18.25 3.00
N GLN A 46 5.95 -18.99 4.09
CA GLN A 46 6.66 -20.27 4.02
C GLN A 46 5.73 -21.46 3.76
N ARG A 47 4.49 -21.36 4.18
CA ARG A 47 3.51 -22.45 4.06
C ARG A 47 2.84 -22.50 2.70
N PHE A 48 2.70 -21.35 2.03
CA PHE A 48 2.02 -21.24 0.75
C PHE A 48 2.98 -20.70 -0.33
N PRO A 49 2.88 -21.13 -1.59
CA PRO A 49 3.77 -20.71 -2.68
C PRO A 49 3.43 -19.28 -3.17
N VAL A 50 3.52 -18.29 -2.29
CA VAL A 50 3.20 -16.89 -2.61
C VAL A 50 4.36 -16.17 -3.30
N ALA A 51 5.59 -16.70 -3.23
CA ALA A 51 6.77 -16.11 -3.83
C ALA A 51 6.71 -16.06 -5.37
N GLU A 52 5.91 -16.92 -5.99
CA GLU A 52 5.71 -16.97 -7.44
C GLU A 52 4.69 -15.94 -7.95
N ILE A 53 3.99 -15.26 -7.06
CA ILE A 53 2.99 -14.27 -7.42
C ILE A 53 3.68 -12.92 -7.69
N HIS A 54 3.94 -12.65 -8.96
CA HIS A 54 4.52 -11.38 -9.41
C HIS A 54 3.43 -10.47 -9.97
N ALA A 55 3.17 -9.35 -9.28
CA ALA A 55 2.30 -8.31 -9.82
C ALA A 55 3.14 -7.31 -10.62
N THR A 56 2.89 -7.23 -11.93
CA THR A 56 3.51 -6.22 -12.78
C THR A 56 2.81 -4.88 -12.59
N GLU A 57 3.55 -3.85 -12.26
CA GLU A 57 3.01 -2.50 -12.16
C GLU A 57 3.01 -1.83 -13.53
N SER A 58 1.94 -1.07 -13.82
CA SER A 58 1.90 -0.26 -15.03
C SER A 58 2.95 0.86 -14.96
N PRO A 59 3.77 1.06 -16.02
CA PRO A 59 4.75 2.15 -16.07
C PRO A 59 4.09 3.54 -16.01
N LEU A 60 2.80 3.65 -16.32
CA LEU A 60 2.03 4.88 -16.21
C LEU A 60 1.61 5.18 -14.76
N CYS A 61 1.71 4.21 -13.85
CA CYS A 61 1.25 4.37 -12.48
C CYS A 61 2.25 5.17 -11.65
N ARG A 62 1.80 6.26 -11.04
CA ARG A 62 2.59 7.11 -10.13
C ARG A 62 2.17 6.93 -8.66
N ALA A 63 1.61 5.77 -8.31
CA ALA A 63 1.13 5.48 -6.95
C ALA A 63 2.22 5.66 -5.89
N GLY A 64 3.46 5.28 -6.19
CA GLY A 64 4.59 5.46 -5.28
C GLY A 64 4.85 6.92 -4.93
N ASP A 65 4.75 7.84 -5.90
CA ASP A 65 4.92 9.28 -5.65
C ASP A 65 3.76 9.87 -4.86
N VAL A 66 2.55 9.36 -5.08
CA VAL A 66 1.36 9.73 -4.29
C VAL A 66 1.53 9.29 -2.84
N LEU A 67 1.96 8.04 -2.61
CA LEU A 67 2.17 7.51 -1.26
C LEU A 67 3.28 8.24 -0.49
N LYS A 68 4.32 8.71 -1.19
CA LYS A 68 5.39 9.53 -0.61
C LYS A 68 4.99 10.99 -0.39
N GLY A 69 3.81 11.41 -0.85
CA GLY A 69 3.37 12.80 -0.78
C GLY A 69 4.03 13.74 -1.82
N ALA A 70 4.81 13.19 -2.75
CA ALA A 70 5.47 13.97 -3.79
C ALA A 70 4.52 14.40 -4.92
N LEU A 71 3.37 13.73 -5.04
CA LEU A 71 2.37 13.97 -6.07
C LEU A 71 0.96 13.85 -5.49
N LYS A 72 0.05 14.77 -5.82
CA LYS A 72 -1.37 14.58 -5.54
C LYS A 72 -1.99 13.66 -6.60
N PRO A 73 -3.03 12.85 -6.25
CA PRO A 73 -3.65 11.94 -7.21
C PRO A 73 -4.07 12.59 -8.54
N ASN A 74 -4.68 13.78 -8.50
CA ASN A 74 -5.13 14.50 -9.69
C ASN A 74 -4.00 15.11 -10.55
N GLN A 75 -2.77 15.11 -10.05
CA GLN A 75 -1.58 15.53 -10.79
C GLN A 75 -0.93 14.36 -11.56
N CYS A 76 -1.37 13.12 -11.30
CA CYS A 76 -0.93 11.95 -12.07
C CYS A 76 -1.51 12.03 -13.50
N PRO A 77 -0.68 11.94 -14.55
CA PRO A 77 -1.15 12.05 -15.94
C PRO A 77 -2.25 11.06 -16.32
N ALA A 78 -2.22 9.85 -15.77
CA ALA A 78 -3.21 8.81 -16.03
C ALA A 78 -4.50 8.96 -15.20
N PHE A 79 -4.53 9.84 -14.19
CA PHE A 79 -5.66 9.96 -13.27
C PHE A 79 -6.95 10.43 -13.98
N GLY A 80 -8.02 9.67 -13.80
CA GLY A 80 -9.33 9.96 -14.39
C GLY A 80 -9.41 9.72 -15.91
N ARG A 81 -8.35 9.21 -16.51
CA ARG A 81 -8.24 8.84 -17.92
C ARG A 81 -8.05 7.34 -18.03
N GLU A 82 -6.80 6.87 -18.22
CA GLU A 82 -6.46 5.44 -18.26
C GLU A 82 -6.61 4.77 -16.89
N CYS A 83 -6.46 5.55 -15.81
CA CYS A 83 -6.55 5.07 -14.44
C CYS A 83 -7.81 5.58 -13.74
N THR A 84 -8.79 4.72 -13.60
CA THR A 84 -10.07 4.96 -12.91
C THR A 84 -10.38 3.81 -11.96
N PRO A 85 -11.37 3.92 -11.05
CA PRO A 85 -11.80 2.79 -10.24
C PRO A 85 -12.28 1.57 -11.03
N ARG A 86 -12.68 1.75 -12.29
CA ARG A 86 -13.06 0.64 -13.20
C ARG A 86 -11.86 0.04 -13.93
N THR A 87 -10.82 0.83 -14.15
CA THR A 87 -9.59 0.44 -14.85
C THR A 87 -8.37 0.84 -14.02
N PRO A 88 -8.17 0.26 -12.82
CA PRO A 88 -7.10 0.67 -11.94
C PRO A 88 -5.74 0.23 -12.48
N LEU A 89 -4.79 1.16 -12.61
CA LEU A 89 -3.41 0.88 -13.00
C LEU A 89 -2.50 0.57 -11.81
N GLY A 90 -2.89 0.94 -10.60
CA GLY A 90 -2.09 0.71 -9.40
C GLY A 90 -2.95 0.51 -8.15
N ALA A 91 -2.32 -0.02 -7.10
CA ALA A 91 -2.98 -0.44 -5.86
C ALA A 91 -3.84 0.66 -5.21
N THR A 92 -3.41 1.91 -5.28
CA THR A 92 -4.13 3.06 -4.69
C THR A 92 -5.45 3.41 -5.39
N MET A 93 -5.73 2.82 -6.56
CA MET A 93 -6.99 3.01 -7.30
C MET A 93 -7.91 1.79 -7.22
N VAL A 94 -7.41 0.61 -6.80
CA VAL A 94 -8.17 -0.66 -6.75
C VAL A 94 -9.26 -0.63 -5.67
N SER A 95 -8.92 -0.14 -4.48
CA SER A 95 -9.85 -0.05 -3.35
C SER A 95 -10.43 1.35 -3.22
N GLY A 96 -11.70 1.48 -2.86
CA GLY A 96 -12.34 2.77 -2.57
C GLY A 96 -11.67 3.58 -1.45
N GLU A 97 -10.92 2.90 -0.58
CA GLU A 97 -10.13 3.50 0.51
C GLU A 97 -8.71 3.92 0.06
N GLY A 98 -8.27 3.45 -1.10
CA GLY A 98 -6.98 3.84 -1.65
C GLY A 98 -6.92 5.34 -1.98
N ALA A 99 -5.76 5.96 -1.76
CA ALA A 99 -5.60 7.41 -1.88
C ALA A 99 -6.10 7.98 -3.23
N CYS A 100 -5.82 7.30 -4.34
CA CYS A 100 -6.27 7.74 -5.66
C CYS A 100 -7.80 7.56 -5.84
N ALA A 101 -8.35 6.43 -5.40
CA ALA A 101 -9.78 6.16 -5.53
C ALA A 101 -10.62 7.08 -4.64
N ALA A 102 -10.19 7.30 -3.40
CA ALA A 102 -10.83 8.24 -2.49
C ALA A 102 -10.83 9.66 -3.06
N TYR A 103 -9.72 10.11 -3.63
CA TYR A 103 -9.60 11.42 -4.27
C TYR A 103 -10.48 11.55 -5.52
N PHE A 104 -10.57 10.48 -6.33
CA PHE A 104 -11.44 10.42 -7.51
C PHE A 104 -12.92 10.52 -7.11
N ASN A 105 -13.34 9.80 -6.08
CA ASN A 105 -14.72 9.81 -5.60
C ASN A 105 -15.11 11.17 -4.98
N ALA A 106 -14.21 11.77 -4.18
CA ALA A 106 -14.43 13.09 -3.61
C ALA A 106 -14.58 14.18 -4.69
N GLY A 107 -13.78 14.13 -5.76
CA GLY A 107 -13.90 15.06 -6.89
C GLY A 107 -15.25 14.95 -7.62
N ARG A 108 -15.78 13.74 -7.77
CA ARG A 108 -17.12 13.53 -8.36
C ARG A 108 -18.25 14.08 -7.50
N LEU A 109 -18.14 13.96 -6.17
CA LEU A 109 -19.12 14.53 -5.24
C LEU A 109 -19.14 16.05 -5.28
N ALA A 110 -17.96 16.69 -5.37
CA ALA A 110 -17.86 18.15 -5.51
C ALA A 110 -18.49 18.67 -6.81
N CYS A 111 -18.32 17.94 -7.93
CA CYS A 111 -18.98 18.30 -9.20
C CYS A 111 -20.51 18.09 -9.17
N ALA A 112 -20.99 17.08 -8.45
CA ALA A 112 -22.43 16.80 -8.35
C ALA A 112 -23.18 17.85 -7.50
N SER A 113 -22.50 18.47 -6.53
CA SER A 113 -23.08 19.50 -5.67
C SER A 113 -23.07 20.93 -6.26
N SER A 114 -22.41 21.12 -7.43
CA SER A 114 -22.29 22.40 -8.11
C SER A 114 -23.19 22.55 -9.35
N SER A 115 -24.16 21.66 -9.55
CA SER A 115 -25.22 21.85 -10.55
C SER A 115 -26.33 22.74 -9.99
N PRO A 116 -26.71 23.84 -10.65
CA PRO A 116 -27.75 24.76 -10.19
C PRO A 116 -29.16 24.15 -10.20
#